data_e75ffe8f71906924c8c844c6b5c74eac
#
_entry.id   e75ffe8f71906924c8c844c6b5c74eac
#
_cell.length_a   1.000
_cell.length_b   1.000
_cell.length_c   1.000
_cell.angle_alpha   90.00
_cell.angle_beta   90.00
_cell.angle_gamma   90.00
#
_symmetry.space_group_name_H-M   'P 1'
#
loop_
_entity.id
_entity.type
_entity.pdbx_description
1 polymer ?
#
loop_
_entity_poly.entity_id
_entity_poly.type
_entity_poly.pdbx_seq_one_letter_code
_entity_poly.pdbx_strand_id
1 'polypeptide(L)'
;MSNNVNLQKPEQKHEGGSKSLLVAEHIDKQFGITHAVNDVSLTIDAGEIRGLIGENGSGKSTFSQMLCGIYTIGGGSFTLDGQALHPHNQVEANNAGVAIIVQEMGTLSGLTVAENIFFGHEEPFMHLGVKNTGAMNREGQRLLNEYGFGHIKASDMIDRYNFEDRKLVEIVKATYMKPKILVVDETTTALSQNGRLELYRIVDAIRADGRSVIFISHDLNEVMTHTDSISVLRDGEFVGTFRTADTSEDQLKRYMVGREIGSAYYRADYGEKVSDEVVLTVDNVSVPGEISGISFQLHRGEILGFGGLSECGMHEVGKAIFAASWDRTGSVKLADGTAINDIPTAIRKSIAYTSKNRDNESVIVNESIRNNIVLPSIEDLANHGILNNRKLTAFADKYAKDMQTKMTGVNQFVSDLSGGNKQKVVLARWLGKGSDILVLDSPTRGIDIGVKQAIYALMDDMRKQGKSIIMISEEIPELLGMADRIIVMKDGTISGEFMRDPALSEEDLIAKMV
;
A
#
# COMPACT_ATOMS: atom_id res chain seq x y z
N MET A 1 -22.59 16.84 -16.90
CA MET A 1 -22.74 18.05 -16.06
C MET A 1 -22.16 17.71 -14.71
N SER A 2 -20.97 18.18 -14.44
CA SER A 2 -20.24 17.92 -13.19
C SER A 2 -20.84 18.79 -12.09
N ASN A 3 -21.53 18.16 -11.14
CA ASN A 3 -21.91 18.82 -9.90
C ASN A 3 -20.64 18.95 -9.03
N ASN A 4 -19.96 20.09 -9.18
CA ASN A 4 -18.99 20.52 -8.19
C ASN A 4 -19.77 20.88 -6.91
N VAL A 5 -19.79 19.99 -5.95
CA VAL A 5 -20.20 20.33 -4.59
C VAL A 5 -19.13 21.28 -4.04
N ASN A 6 -19.52 22.53 -3.88
CA ASN A 6 -18.69 23.56 -3.25
C ASN A 6 -18.58 23.22 -1.74
N LEU A 7 -17.65 22.33 -1.40
CA LEU A 7 -17.28 22.09 -0.01
C LEU A 7 -16.62 23.38 0.48
N GLN A 8 -17.33 24.14 1.31
CA GLN A 8 -16.77 25.34 1.95
C GLN A 8 -15.45 24.94 2.60
N LYS A 9 -14.34 25.57 2.15
CA LYS A 9 -13.03 25.41 2.79
C LYS A 9 -13.22 25.81 4.27
N PRO A 10 -12.97 24.89 5.22
CA PRO A 10 -13.06 25.27 6.62
C PRO A 10 -11.99 26.33 6.90
N GLU A 11 -12.42 27.45 7.47
CA GLU A 11 -11.49 28.46 7.98
C GLU A 11 -10.58 27.83 9.02
N GLN A 12 -9.28 28.07 8.89
CA GLN A 12 -8.29 27.74 9.94
C GLN A 12 -8.62 28.56 11.19
N LYS A 13 -9.43 28.02 12.09
CA LYS A 13 -9.59 28.59 13.43
C LYS A 13 -8.45 28.10 14.29
N HIS A 14 -7.42 28.94 14.46
CA HIS A 14 -6.51 28.83 15.60
C HIS A 14 -7.30 29.09 16.87
N GLU A 15 -7.75 28.05 17.55
CA GLU A 15 -8.25 28.16 18.91
C GLU A 15 -7.09 27.95 19.89
N GLY A 16 -6.59 29.08 20.41
CA GLY A 16 -6.05 29.18 21.76
C GLY A 16 -4.64 28.67 22.05
N GLY A 17 -3.65 29.54 22.01
CA GLY A 17 -2.54 29.50 22.99
C GLY A 17 -1.36 28.56 22.71
N SER A 18 -1.41 27.66 21.79
CA SER A 18 -0.29 26.81 21.40
C SER A 18 0.64 27.55 20.43
N LYS A 19 1.95 27.45 20.67
CA LYS A 19 2.96 28.08 19.81
C LYS A 19 3.14 27.22 18.57
N SER A 20 2.89 27.78 17.38
CA SER A 20 3.17 27.10 16.12
C SER A 20 4.64 26.72 16.02
N LEU A 21 4.91 25.42 15.87
CA LEU A 21 6.26 24.90 15.74
C LEU A 21 6.74 24.92 14.28
N LEU A 22 5.90 24.45 13.36
CA LEU A 22 6.15 24.47 11.91
C LEU A 22 5.10 25.35 11.24
N VAL A 23 5.56 26.23 10.37
CA VAL A 23 4.73 26.99 9.45
C VAL A 23 5.22 26.74 8.04
N ALA A 24 4.36 26.22 7.19
CA ALA A 24 4.56 26.05 5.76
C ALA A 24 3.66 27.04 5.03
N GLU A 25 4.24 27.90 4.19
CA GLU A 25 3.53 28.92 3.45
C GLU A 25 3.77 28.79 1.95
N HIS A 26 2.67 28.62 1.20
CA HIS A 26 2.67 28.60 -0.27
C HIS A 26 3.67 27.61 -0.86
N ILE A 27 3.81 26.42 -0.26
CA ILE A 27 4.75 25.40 -0.70
C ILE A 27 4.33 24.88 -2.06
N ASP A 28 5.29 24.90 -2.98
CA ASP A 28 5.10 24.51 -4.37
C ASP A 28 6.21 23.57 -4.85
N LYS A 29 5.84 22.55 -5.65
CA LYS A 29 6.79 21.64 -6.29
C LYS A 29 6.22 21.03 -7.56
N GLN A 30 6.97 21.18 -8.64
CA GLN A 30 6.66 20.60 -9.94
C GLN A 30 7.77 19.65 -10.41
N PHE A 31 7.37 18.50 -10.95
CA PHE A 31 8.25 17.55 -11.63
C PHE A 31 7.81 17.40 -13.08
N GLY A 32 8.56 17.99 -14.01
CA GLY A 32 8.19 18.00 -15.41
C GLY A 32 6.80 18.63 -15.63
N ILE A 33 5.84 17.85 -16.10
CA ILE A 33 4.45 18.30 -16.31
C ILE A 33 3.55 18.07 -15.09
N THR A 34 4.05 17.39 -14.05
CA THR A 34 3.27 17.03 -12.86
C THR A 34 3.49 18.06 -11.76
N HIS A 35 2.43 18.73 -11.33
CA HIS A 35 2.41 19.62 -10.17
C HIS A 35 2.15 18.75 -8.93
N ALA A 36 3.22 18.34 -8.24
CA ALA A 36 3.15 17.38 -7.14
C ALA A 36 2.66 18.02 -5.84
N VAL A 37 3.01 19.29 -5.59
CA VAL A 37 2.53 20.10 -4.46
C VAL A 37 2.24 21.48 -5.02
N ASN A 38 1.01 21.98 -4.82
CA ASN A 38 0.47 23.19 -5.43
C ASN A 38 -0.09 24.09 -4.33
N ASP A 39 0.63 25.16 -4.00
CA ASP A 39 0.21 26.22 -3.06
C ASP A 39 -0.25 25.67 -1.67
N VAL A 40 0.51 24.73 -1.10
CA VAL A 40 0.18 24.11 0.19
C VAL A 40 0.63 25.00 1.34
N SER A 41 -0.33 25.41 2.19
CA SER A 41 -0.07 26.16 3.41
C SER A 41 -0.69 25.43 4.61
N LEU A 42 0.13 25.11 5.62
CA LEU A 42 -0.32 24.46 6.86
C LEU A 42 0.59 24.81 8.04
N THR A 43 0.05 24.68 9.25
CA THR A 43 0.78 24.89 10.50
C THR A 43 0.69 23.66 11.38
N ILE A 44 1.73 23.37 12.15
CA ILE A 44 1.79 22.29 13.14
C ILE A 44 2.22 22.90 14.47
N ASP A 45 1.47 22.60 15.51
CA ASP A 45 1.74 23.10 16.85
C ASP A 45 2.77 22.24 17.59
N ALA A 46 3.40 22.82 18.62
CA ALA A 46 4.35 22.08 19.46
C ALA A 46 3.62 21.00 20.26
N GLY A 47 4.19 19.78 20.30
CA GLY A 47 3.61 18.63 21.00
C GLY A 47 2.42 18.01 20.29
N GLU A 48 2.24 18.27 19.00
CA GLU A 48 1.15 17.74 18.19
C GLU A 48 1.59 16.52 17.35
N ILE A 49 0.75 15.49 17.31
CA ILE A 49 0.85 14.44 16.31
C ILE A 49 -0.14 14.77 15.19
N ARG A 50 0.38 15.24 14.05
CA ARG A 50 -0.38 15.61 12.87
C ARG A 50 -0.45 14.46 11.88
N GLY A 51 -1.64 13.91 11.65
CA GLY A 51 -1.89 13.03 10.51
C GLY A 51 -1.82 13.80 9.19
N LEU A 52 -1.11 13.28 8.19
CA LEU A 52 -1.10 13.82 6.84
C LEU A 52 -1.61 12.75 5.89
N ILE A 53 -2.82 12.92 5.38
CA ILE A 53 -3.51 11.92 4.56
C ILE A 53 -3.84 12.46 3.15
N GLY A 54 -4.15 11.55 2.26
CA GLY A 54 -4.51 11.84 0.87
C GLY A 54 -4.27 10.62 0.00
N GLU A 55 -4.82 10.58 -1.22
CA GLU A 55 -4.55 9.50 -2.17
C GLU A 55 -3.06 9.44 -2.57
N ASN A 56 -2.62 8.33 -3.15
CA ASN A 56 -1.27 8.22 -3.69
C ASN A 56 -1.09 9.26 -4.81
N GLY A 57 0.06 9.96 -4.79
CA GLY A 57 0.28 11.08 -5.70
C GLY A 57 -0.37 12.40 -5.28
N SER A 58 -1.03 12.47 -4.10
CA SER A 58 -1.58 13.72 -3.57
C SER A 58 -0.54 14.72 -3.03
N GLY A 59 0.75 14.35 -3.06
CA GLY A 59 1.83 15.24 -2.66
C GLY A 59 2.37 15.04 -1.24
N LYS A 60 1.83 14.12 -0.42
CA LYS A 60 2.25 13.89 0.98
C LYS A 60 3.76 13.67 1.14
N SER A 61 4.27 12.62 0.47
CA SER A 61 5.71 12.29 0.55
C SER A 61 6.57 13.37 -0.09
N THR A 62 6.09 14.05 -1.15
CA THR A 62 6.82 15.18 -1.75
C THR A 62 6.91 16.35 -0.76
N PHE A 63 5.83 16.69 -0.07
CA PHE A 63 5.80 17.73 0.95
C PHE A 63 6.78 17.42 2.10
N SER A 64 6.72 16.19 2.64
CA SER A 64 7.60 15.76 3.73
C SER A 64 9.07 15.67 3.31
N GLN A 65 9.35 15.24 2.09
CA GLN A 65 10.71 15.16 1.54
C GLN A 65 11.32 16.56 1.28
N MET A 66 10.50 17.56 0.90
CA MET A 66 10.95 18.96 0.85
C MET A 66 11.27 19.50 2.24
N LEU A 67 10.42 19.23 3.23
CA LEU A 67 10.66 19.63 4.62
C LEU A 67 11.97 19.04 5.17
N CYS A 68 12.32 17.81 4.73
CA CYS A 68 13.52 17.10 5.15
C CYS A 68 14.74 17.32 4.24
N GLY A 69 14.67 18.23 3.26
CA GLY A 69 15.78 18.58 2.38
C GLY A 69 16.17 17.51 1.37
N ILE A 70 15.31 16.47 1.15
CA ILE A 70 15.52 15.47 0.10
C ILE A 70 15.19 16.07 -1.27
N TYR A 71 14.14 16.89 -1.33
CA TYR A 71 13.82 17.71 -2.50
C TYR A 71 13.95 19.19 -2.18
N THR A 72 14.41 19.97 -3.16
CA THR A 72 14.36 21.42 -3.10
C THR A 72 12.94 21.94 -3.25
N ILE A 73 12.59 22.98 -2.53
CA ILE A 73 11.31 23.69 -2.68
C ILE A 73 11.28 24.37 -4.06
N GLY A 74 10.13 24.31 -4.73
CA GLY A 74 9.88 25.04 -5.98
C GLY A 74 9.41 26.47 -5.73
N GLY A 75 8.64 26.71 -4.67
CA GLY A 75 8.13 27.98 -4.20
C GLY A 75 7.69 27.91 -2.75
N GLY A 76 7.43 29.05 -2.13
CA GLY A 76 7.02 29.16 -0.73
C GLY A 76 8.16 29.11 0.29
N SER A 77 7.83 28.90 1.56
CA SER A 77 8.81 28.86 2.65
C SER A 77 8.38 27.96 3.80
N PHE A 78 9.35 27.33 4.46
CA PHE A 78 9.17 26.69 5.76
C PHE A 78 9.78 27.55 6.87
N THR A 79 9.10 27.63 8.01
CA THR A 79 9.59 28.23 9.24
C THR A 79 9.46 27.22 10.37
N LEU A 80 10.55 26.91 11.07
CA LEU A 80 10.58 25.99 12.21
C LEU A 80 10.96 26.75 13.48
N ASP A 81 10.10 26.75 14.49
CA ASP A 81 10.27 27.45 15.76
C ASP A 81 10.63 28.95 15.58
N GLY A 82 9.99 29.57 14.58
CA GLY A 82 10.19 30.98 14.22
C GLY A 82 11.46 31.29 13.42
N GLN A 83 12.22 30.28 13.00
CA GLN A 83 13.40 30.41 12.15
C GLN A 83 13.15 29.86 10.75
N ALA A 84 13.65 30.56 9.73
CA ALA A 84 13.55 30.08 8.36
C ALA A 84 14.26 28.73 8.19
N LEU A 85 13.60 27.79 7.52
CA LEU A 85 14.09 26.43 7.28
C LEU A 85 14.26 26.18 5.78
N HIS A 86 15.50 26.06 5.30
CA HIS A 86 15.82 25.81 3.90
C HIS A 86 16.90 24.72 3.77
N PRO A 87 16.63 23.47 4.15
CA PRO A 87 17.65 22.42 4.10
C PRO A 87 17.91 22.01 2.65
N HIS A 88 19.19 21.87 2.29
CA HIS A 88 19.62 21.36 0.98
C HIS A 88 19.88 19.85 0.98
N ASN A 89 19.87 19.22 2.15
CA ASN A 89 20.06 17.80 2.34
C ASN A 89 19.50 17.37 3.72
N GLN A 90 19.39 16.06 3.91
CA GLN A 90 18.85 15.47 5.14
C GLN A 90 19.69 15.78 6.39
N VAL A 91 21.02 15.93 6.25
CA VAL A 91 21.90 16.27 7.40
C VAL A 91 21.61 17.69 7.90
N GLU A 92 21.43 18.64 6.98
CA GLU A 92 21.04 20.02 7.34
C GLU A 92 19.66 20.06 7.99
N ALA A 93 18.69 19.28 7.48
CA ALA A 93 17.36 19.17 8.09
C ALA A 93 17.43 18.59 9.51
N ASN A 94 18.22 17.53 9.72
CA ASN A 94 18.43 16.93 11.03
C ASN A 94 19.06 17.92 12.03
N ASN A 95 20.06 18.68 11.60
CA ASN A 95 20.70 19.72 12.42
C ASN A 95 19.74 20.86 12.75
N ALA A 96 18.80 21.18 11.88
CA ALA A 96 17.73 22.16 12.15
C ALA A 96 16.63 21.60 13.06
N GLY A 97 16.57 20.29 13.26
CA GLY A 97 15.61 19.62 14.14
C GLY A 97 14.46 18.94 13.39
N VAL A 98 14.62 18.57 12.12
CA VAL A 98 13.65 17.79 11.35
C VAL A 98 14.27 16.45 10.94
N ALA A 99 13.63 15.35 11.29
CA ALA A 99 14.05 14.01 10.87
C ALA A 99 12.92 13.25 10.18
N ILE A 100 13.25 12.26 9.36
CA ILE A 100 12.29 11.45 8.63
C ILE A 100 12.65 9.97 8.72
N ILE A 101 11.62 9.14 8.87
CA ILE A 101 11.64 7.71 8.59
C ILE A 101 10.94 7.54 7.25
N VAL A 102 11.69 7.14 6.22
CA VAL A 102 11.16 7.08 4.84
C VAL A 102 10.36 5.79 4.60
N GLN A 103 9.47 5.81 3.63
CA GLN A 103 8.67 4.65 3.22
C GLN A 103 9.53 3.47 2.77
N GLU A 104 10.55 3.74 1.95
CA GLU A 104 11.50 2.73 1.46
C GLU A 104 12.61 2.47 2.49
N MET A 105 13.64 1.72 2.09
CA MET A 105 14.76 1.39 2.96
C MET A 105 15.69 2.61 3.17
N GLY A 106 15.69 3.17 4.37
CA GLY A 106 16.55 4.30 4.75
C GLY A 106 17.92 3.90 5.30
N THR A 107 18.25 2.60 5.34
CA THR A 107 19.56 2.10 5.76
C THR A 107 20.50 1.86 4.58
N LEU A 108 21.80 2.06 4.80
CA LEU A 108 22.84 1.91 3.80
C LEU A 108 23.48 0.51 3.90
N SER A 109 23.38 -0.28 2.83
CA SER A 109 24.06 -1.56 2.69
C SER A 109 25.59 -1.41 2.76
N GLY A 110 26.28 -2.41 3.26
CA GLY A 110 27.73 -2.39 3.37
C GLY A 110 28.27 -1.65 4.59
N LEU A 111 27.41 -1.11 5.45
CA LEU A 111 27.76 -0.49 6.73
C LEU A 111 27.27 -1.34 7.91
N THR A 112 27.89 -1.15 9.07
CA THR A 112 27.38 -1.73 10.33
C THR A 112 26.10 -1.03 10.78
N VAL A 113 25.37 -1.65 11.70
CA VAL A 113 24.19 -1.06 12.34
C VAL A 113 24.55 0.27 13.03
N ALA A 114 25.66 0.31 13.79
CA ALA A 114 26.11 1.54 14.45
C ALA A 114 26.46 2.63 13.43
N GLU A 115 27.13 2.30 12.34
CA GLU A 115 27.43 3.27 11.27
C GLU A 115 26.15 3.79 10.60
N ASN A 116 25.13 2.98 10.46
CA ASN A 116 23.82 3.43 9.97
C ASN A 116 23.14 4.39 10.96
N ILE A 117 23.15 4.09 12.26
CA ILE A 117 22.53 4.95 13.28
C ILE A 117 23.18 6.35 13.30
N PHE A 118 24.53 6.41 13.26
CA PHE A 118 25.26 7.67 13.41
C PHE A 118 25.68 8.31 12.08
N PHE A 119 25.20 7.79 10.94
CA PHE A 119 25.57 8.30 9.62
C PHE A 119 25.28 9.81 9.49
N GLY A 120 26.33 10.58 9.21
CA GLY A 120 26.27 12.05 9.13
C GLY A 120 26.38 12.77 10.49
N HIS A 121 26.58 12.03 11.59
CA HIS A 121 26.71 12.54 12.97
C HIS A 121 27.81 11.80 13.71
N GLU A 122 28.94 11.51 13.04
CA GLU A 122 30.06 10.74 13.59
C GLU A 122 31.01 11.54 14.46
N GLU A 123 30.90 12.88 14.51
CA GLU A 123 31.82 13.76 15.24
C GLU A 123 32.05 13.36 16.70
N PRO A 124 31.06 12.91 17.49
CA PRO A 124 31.27 12.47 18.86
C PRO A 124 32.21 11.26 19.00
N PHE A 125 32.41 10.52 17.93
CA PHE A 125 33.25 9.30 17.86
C PHE A 125 34.57 9.54 17.13
N MET A 126 34.84 10.77 16.68
CA MET A 126 36.09 11.14 16.01
C MET A 126 37.09 11.71 17.02
N HIS A 127 38.33 11.18 17.01
CA HIS A 127 39.42 11.74 17.81
C HIS A 127 40.67 11.85 16.93
N LEU A 128 41.19 13.05 16.79
CA LEU A 128 42.35 13.36 15.93
C LEU A 128 42.24 12.81 14.51
N GLY A 129 41.04 12.83 13.94
CA GLY A 129 40.74 12.27 12.60
C GLY A 129 40.60 10.75 12.54
N VAL A 130 40.67 10.05 13.68
CA VAL A 130 40.48 8.60 13.75
C VAL A 130 39.12 8.28 14.39
N LYS A 131 38.36 7.39 13.74
CA LYS A 131 37.05 6.94 14.19
C LYS A 131 37.16 5.87 15.29
N ASN A 132 36.56 6.13 16.44
CA ASN A 132 36.47 5.16 17.53
C ASN A 132 35.24 4.26 17.36
N THR A 133 35.38 3.20 16.54
CA THR A 133 34.31 2.24 16.27
C THR A 133 33.81 1.51 17.52
N GLY A 134 34.71 1.27 18.50
CA GLY A 134 34.33 0.63 19.75
C GLY A 134 33.39 1.51 20.61
N ALA A 135 33.64 2.82 20.66
CA ALA A 135 32.74 3.76 21.35
C ALA A 135 31.41 3.88 20.61
N MET A 136 31.45 3.96 19.27
CA MET A 136 30.26 4.04 18.42
C MET A 136 29.38 2.80 18.57
N ASN A 137 29.95 1.60 18.54
CA ASN A 137 29.21 0.35 18.75
C ASN A 137 28.58 0.26 20.14
N ARG A 138 29.29 0.71 21.20
CA ARG A 138 28.72 0.72 22.55
C ARG A 138 27.52 1.66 22.66
N GLU A 139 27.62 2.86 22.10
CA GLU A 139 26.53 3.82 22.13
C GLU A 139 25.35 3.37 21.26
N GLY A 140 25.62 2.83 20.06
CA GLY A 140 24.58 2.23 19.22
C GLY A 140 23.83 1.09 19.90
N GLN A 141 24.57 0.19 20.59
CA GLN A 141 23.93 -0.88 21.34
C GLN A 141 23.13 -0.37 22.54
N ARG A 142 23.61 0.68 23.21
CA ARG A 142 22.86 1.34 24.30
C ARG A 142 21.51 1.85 23.80
N LEU A 143 21.50 2.57 22.66
CA LEU A 143 20.30 3.10 22.05
C LEU A 143 19.34 1.97 21.63
N LEU A 144 19.84 0.93 20.94
CA LEU A 144 19.02 -0.21 20.55
C LEU A 144 18.35 -0.88 21.77
N ASN A 145 19.08 -1.03 22.87
CA ASN A 145 18.53 -1.61 24.10
C ASN A 145 17.48 -0.69 24.75
N GLU A 146 17.68 0.63 24.72
CA GLU A 146 16.76 1.63 25.26
C GLU A 146 15.40 1.60 24.51
N TYR A 147 15.46 1.40 23.19
CA TYR A 147 14.27 1.26 22.35
C TYR A 147 13.66 -0.15 22.34
N GLY A 148 14.22 -1.12 23.09
CA GLY A 148 13.72 -2.48 23.14
C GLY A 148 14.21 -3.38 21.99
N PHE A 149 15.15 -2.91 21.17
CA PHE A 149 15.67 -3.62 19.98
C PHE A 149 17.02 -4.33 20.25
N GLY A 150 17.23 -4.80 21.47
CA GLY A 150 18.50 -5.42 21.92
C GLY A 150 18.87 -6.73 21.19
N HIS A 151 17.97 -7.34 20.42
CA HIS A 151 18.27 -8.47 19.53
C HIS A 151 19.16 -8.05 18.35
N ILE A 152 19.12 -6.77 17.95
CA ILE A 152 19.96 -6.19 16.90
C ILE A 152 21.32 -5.83 17.51
N LYS A 153 22.43 -6.28 16.90
CA LYS A 153 23.79 -5.99 17.35
C LYS A 153 24.37 -4.80 16.59
N ALA A 154 24.78 -3.77 17.32
CA ALA A 154 25.32 -2.55 16.75
C ALA A 154 26.59 -2.76 15.90
N SER A 155 27.39 -3.79 16.21
CA SER A 155 28.60 -4.14 15.47
C SER A 155 28.39 -4.95 14.20
N ASP A 156 27.19 -5.51 14.00
CA ASP A 156 26.90 -6.36 12.86
C ASP A 156 26.66 -5.52 11.59
N MET A 157 26.93 -6.13 10.43
CA MET A 157 26.58 -5.56 9.14
C MET A 157 25.06 -5.49 9.03
N ILE A 158 24.53 -4.36 8.58
CA ILE A 158 23.08 -4.14 8.42
C ILE A 158 22.44 -5.18 7.48
N ASP A 159 23.20 -5.68 6.51
CA ASP A 159 22.75 -6.65 5.52
C ASP A 159 22.42 -8.05 6.08
N ARG A 160 22.75 -8.32 7.35
CA ARG A 160 22.36 -9.55 8.05
C ARG A 160 20.91 -9.53 8.53
N TYR A 161 20.31 -8.36 8.59
CA TYR A 161 18.99 -8.15 9.16
C TYR A 161 17.91 -8.09 8.09
N ASN A 162 16.73 -8.57 8.43
CA ASN A 162 15.54 -8.52 7.58
C ASN A 162 15.03 -7.07 7.41
N PHE A 163 13.98 -6.89 6.63
CA PHE A 163 13.43 -5.58 6.33
C PHE A 163 12.92 -4.85 7.58
N GLU A 164 12.24 -5.57 8.47
CA GLU A 164 11.70 -5.02 9.73
C GLU A 164 12.81 -4.53 10.66
N ASP A 165 13.81 -5.36 10.94
CA ASP A 165 14.94 -4.97 11.81
C ASP A 165 15.67 -3.75 11.28
N ARG A 166 15.87 -3.66 9.97
CA ARG A 166 16.47 -2.48 9.33
C ARG A 166 15.60 -1.24 9.53
N LYS A 167 14.28 -1.37 9.51
CA LYS A 167 13.34 -0.28 9.78
C LYS A 167 13.40 0.16 11.25
N LEU A 168 13.57 -0.79 12.19
CA LEU A 168 13.81 -0.47 13.61
C LEU A 168 15.12 0.31 13.80
N VAL A 169 16.20 -0.04 13.09
CA VAL A 169 17.46 0.72 13.10
C VAL A 169 17.25 2.14 12.55
N GLU A 170 16.45 2.31 11.51
CA GLU A 170 16.12 3.63 10.95
C GLU A 170 15.33 4.49 11.94
N ILE A 171 14.41 3.90 12.72
CA ILE A 171 13.68 4.59 13.79
C ILE A 171 14.69 5.11 14.84
N VAL A 172 15.64 4.30 15.28
CA VAL A 172 16.68 4.72 16.23
C VAL A 172 17.52 5.86 15.66
N LYS A 173 17.94 5.75 14.39
CA LYS A 173 18.67 6.81 13.67
C LYS A 173 17.89 8.13 13.67
N ALA A 174 16.62 8.11 13.27
CA ALA A 174 15.79 9.30 13.14
C ALA A 174 15.52 9.98 14.50
N THR A 175 15.50 9.21 15.60
CA THR A 175 15.20 9.72 16.94
C THR A 175 16.44 10.11 17.74
N TYR A 176 17.63 9.66 17.34
CA TYR A 176 18.90 9.90 18.06
C TYR A 176 19.17 11.38 18.35
N MET A 177 19.02 12.24 17.36
CA MET A 177 19.27 13.70 17.49
C MET A 177 18.14 14.46 18.20
N LYS A 178 17.13 13.77 18.70
CA LYS A 178 15.95 14.35 19.35
C LYS A 178 15.32 15.48 18.51
N PRO A 179 14.88 15.19 17.28
CA PRO A 179 14.36 16.21 16.38
C PRO A 179 13.15 16.91 17.01
N LYS A 180 12.95 18.19 16.67
CA LYS A 180 11.74 18.95 17.04
C LYS A 180 10.50 18.40 16.32
N ILE A 181 10.68 17.94 15.07
CA ILE A 181 9.65 17.28 14.25
C ILE A 181 10.22 15.98 13.71
N LEU A 182 9.51 14.88 13.96
CA LEU A 182 9.73 13.59 13.31
C LEU A 182 8.67 13.36 12.24
N VAL A 183 9.09 13.07 11.01
CA VAL A 183 8.20 12.61 9.95
C VAL A 183 8.24 11.08 9.90
N VAL A 184 7.07 10.44 9.98
CA VAL A 184 6.88 8.99 9.85
C VAL A 184 6.12 8.76 8.55
N ASP A 185 6.82 8.33 7.47
CA ASP A 185 6.21 8.18 6.15
C ASP A 185 5.95 6.69 5.86
N GLU A 186 4.66 6.28 5.93
CA GLU A 186 4.13 4.93 5.66
C GLU A 186 4.97 3.77 6.25
N THR A 187 5.59 4.01 7.42
CA THR A 187 6.55 3.09 8.04
C THR A 187 5.89 1.82 8.58
N THR A 188 4.63 1.91 9.00
CA THR A 188 3.89 0.82 9.67
C THR A 188 3.63 -0.38 8.77
N THR A 189 3.60 -0.19 7.45
CA THR A 189 3.46 -1.28 6.46
C THR A 189 4.64 -2.25 6.46
N ALA A 190 5.79 -1.81 6.97
CA ALA A 190 7.04 -2.57 7.04
C ALA A 190 7.23 -3.31 8.38
N LEU A 191 6.35 -3.09 9.35
CA LEU A 191 6.48 -3.56 10.72
C LEU A 191 5.45 -4.64 11.05
N SER A 192 5.87 -5.63 11.82
CA SER A 192 4.98 -6.56 12.51
C SER A 192 4.09 -5.83 13.52
N GLN A 193 3.09 -6.51 14.06
CA GLN A 193 2.23 -5.94 15.09
C GLN A 193 3.03 -5.41 16.30
N ASN A 194 4.04 -6.16 16.75
CA ASN A 194 4.90 -5.72 17.84
C ASN A 194 5.75 -4.50 17.46
N GLY A 195 6.31 -4.48 16.24
CA GLY A 195 7.06 -3.34 15.72
C GLY A 195 6.22 -2.07 15.63
N ARG A 196 4.94 -2.18 15.22
CA ARG A 196 3.98 -1.05 15.21
C ARG A 196 3.72 -0.50 16.61
N LEU A 197 3.48 -1.38 17.59
CA LEU A 197 3.26 -0.96 18.99
C LEU A 197 4.47 -0.19 19.55
N GLU A 198 5.69 -0.64 19.25
CA GLU A 198 6.90 0.08 19.65
C GLU A 198 7.03 1.44 18.93
N LEU A 199 6.70 1.52 17.65
CA LEU A 199 6.68 2.80 16.93
C LEU A 199 5.68 3.78 17.56
N TYR A 200 4.47 3.34 17.88
CA TYR A 200 3.46 4.20 18.53
C TYR A 200 3.93 4.66 19.91
N ARG A 201 4.55 3.78 20.70
CA ARG A 201 5.16 4.16 21.99
C ARG A 201 6.22 5.24 21.83
N ILE A 202 7.04 5.16 20.79
CA ILE A 202 8.06 6.17 20.48
C ILE A 202 7.42 7.49 20.06
N VAL A 203 6.39 7.46 19.22
CA VAL A 203 5.63 8.64 18.79
C VAL A 203 4.98 9.34 19.98
N ASP A 204 4.35 8.59 20.89
CA ASP A 204 3.76 9.13 22.11
C ASP A 204 4.81 9.73 23.07
N ALA A 205 5.98 9.11 23.17
CA ALA A 205 7.09 9.65 23.98
C ALA A 205 7.64 10.98 23.40
N ILE A 206 7.73 11.09 22.08
CA ILE A 206 8.13 12.33 21.38
C ILE A 206 7.12 13.44 21.69
N ARG A 207 5.82 13.15 21.61
CA ARG A 207 4.75 14.09 21.97
C ARG A 207 4.84 14.51 23.44
N ALA A 208 5.02 13.57 24.34
CA ALA A 208 5.13 13.84 25.78
C ALA A 208 6.32 14.78 26.13
N ASP A 209 7.39 14.73 25.32
CA ASP A 209 8.54 15.65 25.41
C ASP A 209 8.24 17.05 24.81
N GLY A 210 7.02 17.33 24.34
CA GLY A 210 6.63 18.60 23.69
C GLY A 210 7.15 18.74 22.24
N ARG A 211 7.65 17.65 21.64
CA ARG A 211 8.06 17.57 20.23
C ARG A 211 6.90 17.11 19.37
N SER A 212 6.95 17.35 18.07
CA SER A 212 5.83 17.07 17.17
C SER A 212 6.15 15.95 16.18
N VAL A 213 5.09 15.31 15.69
CA VAL A 213 5.20 14.23 14.69
C VAL A 213 4.28 14.54 13.52
N ILE A 214 4.78 14.35 12.29
CA ILE A 214 3.95 14.24 11.08
C ILE A 214 3.83 12.76 10.77
N PHE A 215 2.61 12.24 10.91
CA PHE A 215 2.31 10.83 10.73
C PHE A 215 1.58 10.62 9.41
N ILE A 216 2.26 10.02 8.42
CA ILE A 216 1.71 9.74 7.08
C ILE A 216 1.35 8.27 7.03
N SER A 217 0.08 7.97 6.83
CA SER A 217 -0.41 6.62 6.60
C SER A 217 -1.59 6.66 5.62
N HIS A 218 -1.79 5.55 4.92
CA HIS A 218 -2.98 5.31 4.12
C HIS A 218 -4.05 4.54 4.91
N ASP A 219 -3.71 4.03 6.09
CA ASP A 219 -4.65 3.40 7.03
C ASP A 219 -5.31 4.48 7.88
N LEU A 220 -6.58 4.78 7.59
CA LEU A 220 -7.34 5.81 8.28
C LEU A 220 -7.61 5.46 9.74
N ASN A 221 -7.78 4.17 10.08
CA ASN A 221 -7.96 3.74 11.46
C ASN A 221 -6.71 4.04 12.29
N GLU A 222 -5.53 3.77 11.73
CA GLU A 222 -4.26 4.08 12.36
C GLU A 222 -4.12 5.59 12.61
N VAL A 223 -4.40 6.41 11.59
CA VAL A 223 -4.35 7.88 11.71
C VAL A 223 -5.35 8.38 12.75
N MET A 224 -6.60 7.91 12.71
CA MET A 224 -7.64 8.32 13.66
C MET A 224 -7.33 7.90 15.11
N THR A 225 -6.59 6.81 15.30
CA THR A 225 -6.25 6.32 16.65
C THR A 225 -5.06 7.08 17.25
N HIS A 226 -4.08 7.47 16.42
CA HIS A 226 -2.77 7.92 16.90
C HIS A 226 -2.47 9.40 16.63
N THR A 227 -3.41 10.19 16.07
CA THR A 227 -3.17 11.59 15.77
C THR A 227 -4.14 12.54 16.49
N ASP A 228 -3.69 13.76 16.77
CA ASP A 228 -4.50 14.83 17.40
C ASP A 228 -5.36 15.55 16.36
N SER A 229 -4.80 15.74 15.18
CA SER A 229 -5.45 16.41 14.05
C SER A 229 -4.95 15.83 12.72
N ILE A 230 -5.73 16.04 11.67
CA ILE A 230 -5.52 15.42 10.35
C ILE A 230 -5.56 16.49 9.28
N SER A 231 -4.46 16.64 8.54
CA SER A 231 -4.39 17.46 7.32
C SER A 231 -4.61 16.60 6.09
N VAL A 232 -5.46 17.07 5.19
CA VAL A 232 -5.80 16.34 3.96
C VAL A 232 -5.17 17.04 2.75
N LEU A 233 -4.40 16.29 1.96
CA LEU A 233 -3.92 16.69 0.64
C LEU A 233 -4.67 15.93 -0.44
N ARG A 234 -5.03 16.63 -1.52
CA ARG A 234 -5.68 16.06 -2.69
C ARG A 234 -5.17 16.71 -3.97
N ASP A 235 -4.72 15.90 -4.93
CA ASP A 235 -4.21 16.38 -6.23
C ASP A 235 -3.13 17.48 -6.11
N GLY A 236 -2.29 17.39 -5.08
CA GLY A 236 -1.24 18.37 -4.77
C GLY A 236 -1.71 19.58 -3.98
N GLU A 237 -3.01 19.74 -3.72
CA GLU A 237 -3.58 20.89 -3.02
C GLU A 237 -3.96 20.58 -1.57
N PHE A 238 -3.91 21.58 -0.70
CA PHE A 238 -4.36 21.48 0.68
C PHE A 238 -5.88 21.64 0.76
N VAL A 239 -6.56 20.62 1.30
CA VAL A 239 -8.02 20.61 1.49
C VAL A 239 -8.40 21.27 2.81
N GLY A 240 -7.72 20.90 3.90
CA GLY A 240 -7.98 21.43 5.24
C GLY A 240 -7.31 20.60 6.34
N THR A 241 -7.39 21.12 7.58
CA THR A 241 -7.01 20.41 8.81
C THR A 241 -8.23 20.22 9.68
N PHE A 242 -8.40 19.01 10.22
CA PHE A 242 -9.54 18.58 11.03
C PHE A 242 -9.04 18.00 12.36
N ARG A 243 -9.75 18.26 13.45
CA ARG A 243 -9.46 17.58 14.72
C ARG A 243 -9.90 16.13 14.60
N THR A 244 -9.05 15.21 15.01
CA THR A 244 -9.33 13.78 14.90
C THR A 244 -10.60 13.40 15.64
N ALA A 245 -10.79 13.94 16.87
CA ALA A 245 -11.96 13.67 17.69
C ALA A 245 -13.29 14.14 17.09
N ASP A 246 -13.26 15.09 16.16
CA ASP A 246 -14.46 15.71 15.58
C ASP A 246 -14.75 15.20 14.14
N THR A 247 -13.99 14.18 13.67
CA THR A 247 -14.01 13.73 12.29
C THR A 247 -14.29 12.23 12.23
N SER A 248 -15.03 11.78 11.22
CA SER A 248 -15.25 10.36 10.94
C SER A 248 -14.41 9.88 9.75
N GLU A 249 -14.17 8.57 9.68
CA GLU A 249 -13.45 7.94 8.57
C GLU A 249 -14.13 8.24 7.21
N ASP A 250 -15.46 8.20 7.15
CA ASP A 250 -16.22 8.50 5.93
C ASP A 250 -16.07 9.96 5.48
N GLN A 251 -15.96 10.89 6.44
CA GLN A 251 -15.69 12.30 6.11
C GLN A 251 -14.27 12.46 5.54
N LEU A 252 -13.27 11.81 6.14
CA LEU A 252 -11.90 11.84 5.63
C LEU A 252 -11.81 11.26 4.22
N LYS A 253 -12.45 10.12 3.97
CA LYS A 253 -12.53 9.52 2.62
C LYS A 253 -13.13 10.49 1.60
N ARG A 254 -14.20 11.21 1.96
CA ARG A 254 -14.80 12.24 1.08
C ARG A 254 -13.85 13.39 0.79
N TYR A 255 -13.12 13.89 1.78
CA TYR A 255 -12.15 14.97 1.59
C TYR A 255 -10.97 14.52 0.73
N MET A 256 -10.48 13.28 0.90
CA MET A 256 -9.39 12.71 0.09
C MET A 256 -9.77 12.56 -1.38
N VAL A 257 -10.97 12.05 -1.66
CA VAL A 257 -11.44 11.73 -3.03
C VAL A 257 -12.08 12.94 -3.73
N GLY A 258 -12.62 13.91 -2.97
CA GLY A 258 -13.21 15.17 -3.50
C GLY A 258 -14.56 15.02 -4.22
N ARG A 259 -15.17 13.86 -4.14
CA ARG A 259 -16.52 13.57 -4.64
C ARG A 259 -17.27 12.76 -3.60
N GLU A 260 -18.59 12.82 -3.62
CA GLU A 260 -19.36 11.87 -2.82
C GLU A 260 -18.92 10.46 -3.23
N ILE A 261 -18.30 9.74 -2.28
CA ILE A 261 -18.18 8.30 -2.39
C ILE A 261 -19.62 7.85 -2.37
N GLY A 262 -20.14 7.45 -3.55
CA GLY A 262 -21.53 7.01 -3.67
C GLY A 262 -21.82 5.99 -2.58
N SER A 263 -23.07 5.85 -2.16
CA SER A 263 -23.56 5.10 -1.01
C SER A 263 -23.14 3.62 -0.96
N ALA A 264 -22.33 3.14 -1.90
CA ALA A 264 -21.75 1.82 -1.95
C ALA A 264 -20.25 1.91 -2.32
N TYR A 265 -19.38 2.03 -1.32
CA TYR A 265 -17.94 1.80 -1.50
C TYR A 265 -17.69 0.33 -1.84
N TYR A 266 -18.40 -0.54 -1.17
CA TYR A 266 -18.53 -1.97 -1.44
C TYR A 266 -19.90 -2.31 -2.02
N ARG A 267 -20.14 -3.57 -2.29
CA ARG A 267 -21.45 -4.06 -2.71
C ARG A 267 -22.50 -3.83 -1.62
N ALA A 268 -23.68 -3.34 -2.02
CA ALA A 268 -24.81 -3.12 -1.10
C ALA A 268 -25.83 -4.27 -1.08
N ASP A 269 -25.68 -5.25 -1.97
CA ASP A 269 -26.60 -6.37 -2.10
C ASP A 269 -26.30 -7.46 -1.05
N TYR A 270 -27.31 -7.78 -0.26
CA TYR A 270 -27.33 -8.92 0.63
C TYR A 270 -28.50 -9.82 0.24
N GLY A 271 -28.24 -11.11 0.07
CA GLY A 271 -29.28 -12.09 -0.22
C GLY A 271 -29.52 -12.44 -1.70
N GLU A 272 -28.72 -11.93 -2.62
CA GLU A 272 -28.66 -12.50 -3.97
C GLU A 272 -28.11 -13.94 -3.88
N LYS A 273 -28.87 -14.92 -4.41
CA LYS A 273 -28.40 -16.31 -4.42
C LYS A 273 -27.30 -16.45 -5.46
N VAL A 274 -26.15 -16.93 -4.99
CA VAL A 274 -25.12 -17.48 -5.88
C VAL A 274 -25.70 -18.67 -6.65
N SER A 275 -25.31 -18.84 -7.90
CA SER A 275 -25.73 -19.99 -8.71
C SER A 275 -25.26 -21.31 -8.07
N ASP A 276 -26.07 -22.36 -8.18
CA ASP A 276 -25.66 -23.71 -7.74
C ASP A 276 -24.69 -24.38 -8.74
N GLU A 277 -24.41 -23.74 -9.90
CA GLU A 277 -23.52 -24.26 -10.93
C GLU A 277 -22.06 -24.16 -10.51
N VAL A 278 -21.42 -25.30 -10.24
CA VAL A 278 -19.99 -25.37 -9.93
C VAL A 278 -19.18 -25.16 -11.21
N VAL A 279 -18.27 -24.18 -11.21
CA VAL A 279 -17.37 -23.87 -12.35
C VAL A 279 -15.95 -24.37 -12.12
N LEU A 280 -15.52 -24.49 -10.84
CA LEU A 280 -14.20 -24.97 -10.47
C LEU A 280 -14.32 -25.83 -9.20
N THR A 281 -13.64 -26.98 -9.19
CA THR A 281 -13.49 -27.84 -8.02
C THR A 281 -12.01 -27.94 -7.66
N VAL A 282 -11.68 -27.60 -6.43
CA VAL A 282 -10.36 -27.80 -5.82
C VAL A 282 -10.52 -28.96 -4.83
N ASP A 283 -9.71 -30.01 -4.97
CA ASP A 283 -9.85 -31.24 -4.19
C ASP A 283 -8.49 -31.68 -3.63
N ASN A 284 -8.38 -31.64 -2.30
CA ASN A 284 -7.23 -32.03 -1.50
C ASN A 284 -5.89 -31.45 -2.00
N VAL A 285 -5.90 -30.16 -2.36
CA VAL A 285 -4.71 -29.48 -2.88
C VAL A 285 -3.75 -29.17 -1.74
N SER A 286 -2.48 -29.53 -1.92
CA SER A 286 -1.39 -29.25 -0.97
C SER A 286 -0.15 -28.79 -1.71
N VAL A 287 0.62 -27.89 -1.07
CA VAL A 287 1.95 -27.42 -1.48
C VAL A 287 2.86 -27.60 -0.27
N PRO A 288 3.98 -28.34 -0.38
CA PRO A 288 4.83 -28.67 0.78
C PRO A 288 5.31 -27.43 1.54
N GLY A 289 5.05 -27.40 2.85
CA GLY A 289 5.46 -26.30 3.73
C GLY A 289 4.60 -25.02 3.65
N GLU A 290 3.60 -24.98 2.75
CA GLU A 290 2.79 -23.79 2.53
C GLU A 290 1.30 -24.03 2.82
N ILE A 291 0.68 -25.02 2.15
CA ILE A 291 -0.75 -25.37 2.32
C ILE A 291 -0.98 -26.88 2.36
N SER A 292 -2.02 -27.31 3.06
CA SER A 292 -2.34 -28.74 3.23
C SER A 292 -3.85 -29.01 3.13
N GLY A 293 -4.24 -29.93 2.23
CA GLY A 293 -5.58 -30.49 2.16
C GLY A 293 -6.69 -29.51 1.79
N ILE A 294 -6.39 -28.48 1.01
CA ILE A 294 -7.35 -27.44 0.62
C ILE A 294 -8.39 -28.04 -0.33
N SER A 295 -9.68 -27.93 0.05
CA SER A 295 -10.80 -28.42 -0.75
C SER A 295 -11.97 -27.42 -0.69
N PHE A 296 -12.46 -27.01 -1.86
CA PHE A 296 -13.64 -26.15 -2.01
C PHE A 296 -14.17 -26.18 -3.45
N GLN A 297 -15.34 -25.60 -3.66
CA GLN A 297 -15.93 -25.38 -4.96
C GLN A 297 -16.17 -23.90 -5.19
N LEU A 298 -16.01 -23.42 -6.43
CA LEU A 298 -16.39 -22.10 -6.87
C LEU A 298 -17.60 -22.18 -7.76
N HIS A 299 -18.57 -21.32 -7.53
CA HIS A 299 -19.83 -21.31 -8.28
C HIS A 299 -19.85 -20.18 -9.32
N ARG A 300 -20.72 -20.33 -10.33
CA ARG A 300 -20.89 -19.32 -11.38
C ARG A 300 -21.41 -17.99 -10.79
N GLY A 301 -20.71 -16.90 -11.12
CA GLY A 301 -21.07 -15.56 -10.64
C GLY A 301 -20.83 -15.36 -9.13
N GLU A 302 -19.98 -16.19 -8.52
CA GLU A 302 -19.57 -16.05 -7.11
C GLU A 302 -18.30 -15.20 -6.99
N ILE A 303 -18.26 -14.34 -5.97
CA ILE A 303 -17.02 -13.78 -5.43
C ILE A 303 -16.70 -14.58 -4.15
N LEU A 304 -15.74 -15.50 -4.25
CA LEU A 304 -15.25 -16.29 -3.13
C LEU A 304 -14.03 -15.58 -2.52
N GLY A 305 -14.16 -15.12 -1.28
CA GLY A 305 -13.08 -14.48 -0.52
C GLY A 305 -12.17 -15.48 0.18
N PHE A 306 -10.86 -15.24 0.15
CA PHE A 306 -9.88 -15.90 1.00
C PHE A 306 -9.22 -14.87 1.90
N GLY A 307 -9.24 -15.10 3.21
CA GLY A 307 -8.62 -14.25 4.22
C GLY A 307 -7.84 -15.03 5.25
N GLY A 308 -6.91 -14.35 5.93
CA GLY A 308 -6.09 -14.91 6.98
C GLY A 308 -4.97 -13.95 7.37
N LEU A 309 -4.20 -14.32 8.39
CA LEU A 309 -3.00 -13.58 8.75
C LEU A 309 -1.91 -13.78 7.68
N SER A 310 -0.94 -12.87 7.63
CA SER A 310 0.24 -13.02 6.79
C SER A 310 0.86 -14.41 6.98
N GLU A 311 1.27 -15.04 5.88
CA GLU A 311 1.88 -16.39 5.87
C GLU A 311 0.92 -17.55 6.21
N CYS A 312 -0.40 -17.33 6.28
CA CYS A 312 -1.37 -18.40 6.52
C CYS A 312 -1.59 -19.34 5.31
N GLY A 313 -0.95 -19.09 4.17
CA GLY A 313 -1.06 -19.92 2.95
C GLY A 313 -2.14 -19.47 1.95
N MET A 314 -2.90 -18.41 2.20
CA MET A 314 -3.97 -17.98 1.30
C MET A 314 -3.47 -17.55 -0.10
N HIS A 315 -2.27 -16.95 -0.19
CA HIS A 315 -1.66 -16.56 -1.47
C HIS A 315 -1.23 -17.77 -2.30
N GLU A 316 -0.74 -18.81 -1.63
CA GLU A 316 -0.31 -20.07 -2.22
C GLU A 316 -1.50 -20.83 -2.82
N VAL A 317 -2.71 -20.71 -2.24
CA VAL A 317 -3.95 -21.24 -2.83
C VAL A 317 -4.19 -20.64 -4.22
N GLY A 318 -4.03 -19.33 -4.38
CA GLY A 318 -4.16 -18.66 -5.68
C GLY A 318 -3.18 -19.17 -6.73
N LYS A 319 -1.90 -19.30 -6.36
CA LYS A 319 -0.84 -19.88 -7.20
C LYS A 319 -1.15 -21.34 -7.57
N ALA A 320 -1.59 -22.13 -6.59
CA ALA A 320 -1.92 -23.53 -6.80
C ALA A 320 -3.09 -23.72 -7.78
N ILE A 321 -4.14 -22.88 -7.71
CA ILE A 321 -5.28 -22.92 -8.64
C ILE A 321 -4.81 -22.63 -10.07
N PHE A 322 -3.95 -21.64 -10.27
CA PHE A 322 -3.41 -21.25 -11.57
C PHE A 322 -2.31 -22.18 -12.09
N ALA A 323 -1.96 -23.24 -11.31
CA ALA A 323 -0.84 -24.16 -11.57
C ALA A 323 0.53 -23.46 -11.63
N ALA A 324 0.71 -22.38 -10.86
CA ALA A 324 1.99 -21.70 -10.69
C ALA A 324 2.88 -22.35 -9.61
N SER A 325 2.34 -23.23 -8.76
CA SER A 325 3.09 -24.06 -7.80
C SER A 325 3.39 -25.41 -8.45
N TRP A 326 4.67 -25.65 -8.76
CA TRP A 326 5.12 -26.82 -9.52
C TRP A 326 5.11 -28.15 -8.73
N ASP A 327 5.14 -28.08 -7.41
CA ASP A 327 5.15 -29.23 -6.48
C ASP A 327 3.77 -29.48 -5.84
N ARG A 328 2.73 -28.85 -6.39
CA ARG A 328 1.34 -29.03 -5.97
C ARG A 328 0.89 -30.50 -6.12
N THR A 329 0.24 -31.03 -5.09
CA THR A 329 -0.52 -32.28 -5.11
C THR A 329 -2.03 -32.01 -5.08
N GLY A 330 -2.86 -33.05 -5.16
CA GLY A 330 -4.30 -32.90 -5.28
C GLY A 330 -4.76 -32.52 -6.69
N SER A 331 -6.00 -32.07 -6.86
CA SER A 331 -6.55 -31.75 -8.18
C SER A 331 -7.33 -30.44 -8.21
N VAL A 332 -7.18 -29.72 -9.33
CA VAL A 332 -8.00 -28.55 -9.70
C VAL A 332 -8.67 -28.88 -11.02
N LYS A 333 -10.00 -28.86 -11.06
CA LYS A 333 -10.80 -29.26 -12.24
C LYS A 333 -11.88 -28.25 -12.52
N LEU A 334 -12.12 -28.00 -13.82
CA LEU A 334 -13.28 -27.26 -14.30
C LEU A 334 -14.54 -28.15 -14.35
N ALA A 335 -15.71 -27.52 -14.53
CA ALA A 335 -16.98 -28.19 -14.65
C ALA A 335 -17.02 -29.26 -15.77
N ASP A 336 -16.27 -29.04 -16.86
CA ASP A 336 -16.13 -29.99 -17.98
C ASP A 336 -15.19 -31.18 -17.69
N GLY A 337 -14.66 -31.26 -16.46
CA GLY A 337 -13.71 -32.29 -16.03
C GLY A 337 -12.26 -32.02 -16.43
N THR A 338 -11.97 -30.91 -17.12
CA THR A 338 -10.59 -30.53 -17.49
C THR A 338 -9.76 -30.28 -16.26
N ALA A 339 -8.64 -30.99 -16.09
CA ALA A 339 -7.68 -30.77 -15.03
C ALA A 339 -6.75 -29.62 -15.41
N ILE A 340 -6.49 -28.73 -14.45
CA ILE A 340 -5.57 -27.59 -14.57
C ILE A 340 -4.22 -28.02 -14.00
N ASN A 341 -3.30 -28.45 -14.85
CA ASN A 341 -1.99 -28.98 -14.46
C ASN A 341 -0.82 -28.05 -14.83
N ASP A 342 -1.07 -27.05 -15.67
CA ASP A 342 -0.06 -26.09 -16.13
C ASP A 342 -0.69 -24.74 -16.46
N ILE A 343 0.11 -23.67 -16.41
CA ILE A 343 -0.30 -22.30 -16.68
C ILE A 343 -0.88 -22.13 -18.10
N PRO A 344 -0.28 -22.69 -19.18
CA PRO A 344 -0.87 -22.58 -20.52
C PRO A 344 -2.28 -23.15 -20.61
N THR A 345 -2.56 -24.25 -19.92
CA THR A 345 -3.90 -24.83 -19.84
C THR A 345 -4.86 -23.94 -19.08
N ALA A 346 -4.44 -23.36 -17.95
CA ALA A 346 -5.25 -22.40 -17.19
C ALA A 346 -5.65 -21.20 -18.08
N ILE A 347 -4.70 -20.60 -18.80
CA ILE A 347 -4.95 -19.46 -19.69
C ILE A 347 -5.90 -19.84 -20.84
N ARG A 348 -5.67 -20.97 -21.53
CA ARG A 348 -6.55 -21.45 -22.62
C ARG A 348 -7.97 -21.76 -22.14
N LYS A 349 -8.11 -22.17 -20.88
CA LYS A 349 -9.39 -22.48 -20.24
C LYS A 349 -9.97 -21.29 -19.48
N SER A 350 -9.56 -20.08 -19.85
CA SER A 350 -10.14 -18.81 -19.37
C SER A 350 -10.02 -18.57 -17.86
N ILE A 351 -8.95 -19.10 -17.23
CA ILE A 351 -8.57 -18.76 -15.86
C ILE A 351 -7.54 -17.63 -15.91
N ALA A 352 -7.79 -16.56 -15.16
CA ALA A 352 -6.88 -15.44 -14.93
C ALA A 352 -6.23 -15.55 -13.55
N TYR A 353 -5.03 -15.03 -13.42
CA TYR A 353 -4.35 -14.87 -12.12
C TYR A 353 -3.62 -13.51 -12.04
N THR A 354 -3.83 -12.80 -10.94
CA THR A 354 -3.04 -11.62 -10.57
C THR A 354 -2.33 -11.89 -9.26
N SER A 355 -1.03 -11.63 -9.17
CA SER A 355 -0.24 -11.87 -7.97
C SER A 355 -0.22 -10.66 -7.03
N LYS A 356 -0.11 -10.92 -5.72
CA LYS A 356 0.19 -9.93 -4.67
C LYS A 356 1.46 -9.11 -4.99
N ASN A 357 2.48 -9.76 -5.56
CA ASN A 357 3.74 -9.13 -5.98
C ASN A 357 3.64 -8.60 -7.42
N ARG A 358 2.76 -7.62 -7.64
CA ARG A 358 2.46 -7.06 -8.95
C ARG A 358 3.68 -6.77 -9.81
N ASP A 359 4.66 -6.00 -9.28
CA ASP A 359 5.80 -5.50 -10.03
C ASP A 359 6.82 -6.60 -10.39
N ASN A 360 6.89 -7.67 -9.61
CA ASN A 360 7.82 -8.78 -9.84
C ASN A 360 7.17 -9.95 -10.57
N GLU A 361 5.86 -10.19 -10.40
CA GLU A 361 5.20 -11.41 -10.89
C GLU A 361 4.08 -11.13 -11.89
N SER A 362 3.41 -9.97 -11.82
CA SER A 362 2.25 -9.69 -12.68
C SER A 362 2.55 -8.81 -13.89
N VAL A 363 3.53 -7.90 -13.82
CA VAL A 363 3.88 -7.02 -14.95
C VAL A 363 5.33 -7.21 -15.39
N ILE A 364 5.57 -7.04 -16.69
CA ILE A 364 6.92 -6.90 -17.22
C ILE A 364 7.23 -5.40 -17.24
N VAL A 365 7.88 -4.93 -16.16
CA VAL A 365 8.04 -3.50 -15.84
C VAL A 365 8.74 -2.73 -16.95
N ASN A 366 9.76 -3.35 -17.59
CA ASN A 366 10.57 -2.74 -18.66
C ASN A 366 9.95 -2.94 -20.06
N GLU A 367 8.67 -3.31 -20.15
CA GLU A 367 7.93 -3.48 -21.39
C GLU A 367 6.78 -2.47 -21.49
N SER A 368 6.30 -2.28 -22.72
CA SER A 368 5.20 -1.37 -22.99
C SER A 368 3.87 -1.88 -22.38
N ILE A 369 2.95 -0.95 -22.11
CA ILE A 369 1.57 -1.25 -21.74
C ILE A 369 0.94 -2.22 -22.75
N ARG A 370 1.14 -1.97 -24.06
CA ARG A 370 0.67 -2.85 -25.13
C ARG A 370 1.13 -4.29 -24.94
N ASN A 371 2.43 -4.51 -24.76
CA ASN A 371 3.01 -5.85 -24.67
C ASN A 371 2.49 -6.56 -23.40
N ASN A 372 2.34 -5.82 -22.31
CA ASN A 372 1.77 -6.34 -21.08
C ASN A 372 0.30 -6.78 -21.24
N ILE A 373 -0.53 -5.99 -21.91
CA ILE A 373 -1.96 -6.29 -22.08
C ILE A 373 -2.20 -7.47 -23.04
N VAL A 374 -1.46 -7.53 -24.16
CA VAL A 374 -1.70 -8.55 -25.19
C VAL A 374 -1.17 -9.93 -24.82
N LEU A 375 -0.29 -10.05 -23.82
CA LEU A 375 0.50 -11.24 -23.54
C LEU A 375 -0.31 -12.55 -23.48
N PRO A 376 -1.39 -12.72 -22.70
CA PRO A 376 -2.15 -13.98 -22.66
C PRO A 376 -3.05 -14.17 -23.86
N SER A 377 -3.23 -13.16 -24.71
CA SER A 377 -4.08 -13.17 -25.89
C SER A 377 -3.30 -13.29 -27.20
N ILE A 378 -1.97 -13.47 -27.13
CA ILE A 378 -1.12 -13.49 -28.33
C ILE A 378 -1.57 -14.55 -29.34
N GLU A 379 -1.90 -15.76 -28.88
CA GLU A 379 -2.38 -16.85 -29.73
C GLU A 379 -3.69 -16.49 -30.42
N ASP A 380 -4.63 -15.85 -29.71
CA ASP A 380 -5.95 -15.45 -30.23
C ASP A 380 -5.83 -14.25 -31.21
N LEU A 381 -4.82 -13.43 -31.04
CA LEU A 381 -4.56 -12.24 -31.87
C LEU A 381 -3.77 -12.58 -33.13
N ALA A 382 -3.06 -13.71 -33.13
CA ALA A 382 -2.28 -14.16 -34.28
C ALA A 382 -3.21 -14.66 -35.42
N ASN A 383 -2.82 -14.38 -36.65
CA ASN A 383 -3.46 -14.97 -37.83
C ASN A 383 -2.44 -15.88 -38.49
N HIS A 384 -2.70 -17.21 -38.48
CA HIS A 384 -1.75 -18.23 -38.98
C HIS A 384 -0.32 -18.05 -38.43
N GLY A 385 -0.19 -17.73 -37.14
CA GLY A 385 1.09 -17.49 -36.47
C GLY A 385 1.73 -16.12 -36.72
N ILE A 386 1.08 -15.25 -37.51
CA ILE A 386 1.59 -13.89 -37.81
C ILE A 386 0.87 -12.86 -36.94
N LEU A 387 1.64 -12.05 -36.22
CA LEU A 387 1.13 -10.95 -35.41
C LEU A 387 1.07 -9.65 -36.20
N ASN A 388 -0.06 -8.95 -36.11
CA ASN A 388 -0.25 -7.65 -36.72
C ASN A 388 -0.17 -6.53 -35.66
N ASN A 389 0.86 -5.70 -35.73
CA ASN A 389 1.08 -4.62 -34.78
C ASN A 389 -0.09 -3.65 -34.65
N ARG A 390 -0.83 -3.35 -35.73
CA ARG A 390 -2.02 -2.49 -35.66
C ARG A 390 -3.13 -3.14 -34.85
N LYS A 391 -3.35 -4.45 -35.04
CA LYS A 391 -4.34 -5.24 -34.28
C LYS A 391 -3.97 -5.30 -32.80
N LEU A 392 -2.69 -5.55 -32.47
CA LEU A 392 -2.18 -5.57 -31.10
C LEU A 392 -2.36 -4.21 -30.41
N THR A 393 -2.00 -3.12 -31.11
CA THR A 393 -2.15 -1.76 -30.57
C THR A 393 -3.62 -1.40 -30.34
N ALA A 394 -4.51 -1.70 -31.28
CA ALA A 394 -5.93 -1.44 -31.13
C ALA A 394 -6.58 -2.24 -29.98
N PHE A 395 -6.16 -3.50 -29.82
CA PHE A 395 -6.57 -4.35 -28.72
C PHE A 395 -6.16 -3.76 -27.37
N ALA A 396 -4.89 -3.45 -27.21
CA ALA A 396 -4.37 -2.89 -25.95
C ALA A 396 -4.98 -1.52 -25.64
N ASP A 397 -5.13 -0.65 -26.64
CA ASP A 397 -5.74 0.68 -26.48
C ASP A 397 -7.18 0.60 -26.01
N LYS A 398 -7.96 -0.35 -26.56
CA LYS A 398 -9.34 -0.61 -26.12
C LYS A 398 -9.39 -0.94 -24.63
N TYR A 399 -8.68 -1.99 -24.20
CA TYR A 399 -8.77 -2.45 -22.82
C TYR A 399 -8.08 -1.56 -21.79
N ALA A 400 -7.04 -0.82 -22.19
CA ALA A 400 -6.46 0.22 -21.34
C ALA A 400 -7.44 1.39 -21.12
N LYS A 401 -8.23 1.74 -22.16
CA LYS A 401 -9.30 2.76 -22.06
C LYS A 401 -10.49 2.26 -21.23
N ASP A 402 -10.92 1.01 -21.43
CA ASP A 402 -12.00 0.40 -20.65
C ASP A 402 -11.67 0.44 -19.13
N MET A 403 -10.38 0.25 -18.80
CA MET A 403 -9.86 0.39 -17.44
C MET A 403 -9.55 1.82 -17.01
N GLN A 404 -9.77 2.82 -17.88
CA GLN A 404 -9.43 4.22 -17.61
C GLN A 404 -7.98 4.41 -17.13
N THR A 405 -7.03 3.69 -17.76
CA THR A 405 -5.62 3.78 -17.42
C THR A 405 -5.06 5.14 -17.81
N LYS A 406 -4.49 5.88 -16.86
CA LYS A 406 -3.82 7.17 -17.14
C LYS A 406 -2.46 6.87 -17.78
N MET A 407 -2.33 7.17 -19.08
CA MET A 407 -1.14 6.91 -19.89
C MET A 407 -1.02 7.94 -21.01
N THR A 408 0.19 8.13 -21.57
CA THR A 408 0.42 8.95 -22.77
C THR A 408 0.11 8.18 -24.05
N GLY A 409 0.06 6.84 -23.98
CA GLY A 409 -0.27 5.90 -25.04
C GLY A 409 0.19 4.50 -24.71
N VAL A 410 -0.33 3.48 -25.41
CA VAL A 410 -0.03 2.05 -25.09
C VAL A 410 1.42 1.63 -25.36
N ASN A 411 2.22 2.47 -25.99
CA ASN A 411 3.66 2.23 -26.18
C ASN A 411 4.53 2.75 -25.01
N GLN A 412 3.93 3.47 -24.05
CA GLN A 412 4.59 3.89 -22.81
C GLN A 412 5.02 2.66 -22.01
N PHE A 413 6.20 2.74 -21.34
CA PHE A 413 6.66 1.67 -20.47
C PHE A 413 5.83 1.61 -19.19
N VAL A 414 5.64 0.38 -18.67
CA VAL A 414 4.90 0.17 -17.41
C VAL A 414 5.67 0.75 -16.22
N SER A 415 7.00 0.83 -16.28
CA SER A 415 7.87 1.50 -15.29
C SER A 415 7.41 2.92 -14.96
N ASP A 416 6.90 3.65 -15.94
CA ASP A 416 6.53 5.07 -15.83
C ASP A 416 5.14 5.28 -15.21
N LEU A 417 4.43 4.19 -14.89
CA LEU A 417 3.07 4.24 -14.34
C LEU A 417 3.08 4.23 -12.80
N SER A 418 2.11 4.94 -12.21
CA SER A 418 1.79 4.78 -10.78
C SER A 418 1.29 3.36 -10.49
N GLY A 419 1.38 2.93 -9.22
CA GLY A 419 0.91 1.63 -8.76
C GLY A 419 -0.51 1.30 -9.20
N GLY A 420 -1.46 2.23 -9.02
CA GLY A 420 -2.85 2.06 -9.45
C GLY A 420 -3.01 1.88 -10.96
N ASN A 421 -2.21 2.58 -11.78
CA ASN A 421 -2.24 2.41 -13.25
C ASN A 421 -1.59 1.10 -13.69
N LYS A 422 -0.53 0.63 -13.01
CA LYS A 422 0.03 -0.71 -13.23
C LYS A 422 -1.01 -1.80 -12.96
N GLN A 423 -1.79 -1.68 -11.88
CA GLN A 423 -2.88 -2.62 -11.57
C GLN A 423 -3.96 -2.63 -12.65
N LYS A 424 -4.33 -1.45 -13.16
CA LYS A 424 -5.27 -1.34 -14.29
C LYS A 424 -4.75 -2.04 -15.54
N VAL A 425 -3.44 -2.00 -15.81
CA VAL A 425 -2.81 -2.74 -16.93
C VAL A 425 -2.94 -4.25 -16.72
N VAL A 426 -2.72 -4.75 -15.49
CA VAL A 426 -2.89 -6.18 -15.17
C VAL A 426 -4.35 -6.63 -15.37
N LEU A 427 -5.31 -5.84 -14.87
CA LEU A 427 -6.73 -6.14 -15.04
C LEU A 427 -7.18 -6.03 -16.51
N ALA A 428 -6.68 -5.01 -17.26
CA ALA A 428 -6.92 -4.86 -18.70
C ALA A 428 -6.46 -6.10 -19.51
N ARG A 429 -5.34 -6.69 -19.13
CA ARG A 429 -4.82 -7.94 -19.72
C ARG A 429 -5.84 -9.07 -19.65
N TRP A 430 -6.39 -9.32 -18.47
CA TRP A 430 -7.31 -10.43 -18.24
C TRP A 430 -8.74 -10.14 -18.71
N LEU A 431 -9.15 -8.87 -18.68
CA LEU A 431 -10.39 -8.43 -19.33
C LEU A 431 -10.31 -8.64 -20.85
N GLY A 432 -9.16 -8.32 -21.46
CA GLY A 432 -8.89 -8.55 -22.88
C GLY A 432 -8.88 -10.02 -23.26
N LYS A 433 -8.35 -10.89 -22.39
CA LYS A 433 -8.41 -12.34 -22.59
C LYS A 433 -9.83 -12.89 -22.49
N GLY A 434 -10.75 -12.16 -21.85
CA GLY A 434 -12.13 -12.60 -21.67
C GLY A 434 -12.28 -13.72 -20.65
N SER A 435 -11.41 -13.77 -19.64
CA SER A 435 -11.40 -14.82 -18.62
C SER A 435 -12.74 -14.98 -17.91
N ASP A 436 -13.16 -16.22 -17.65
CA ASP A 436 -14.41 -16.56 -16.96
C ASP A 436 -14.22 -16.79 -15.46
N ILE A 437 -13.02 -17.22 -15.06
CA ILE A 437 -12.60 -17.38 -13.68
C ILE A 437 -11.41 -16.45 -13.44
N LEU A 438 -11.51 -15.57 -12.43
CA LEU A 438 -10.45 -14.63 -12.07
C LEU A 438 -9.97 -14.92 -10.65
N VAL A 439 -8.70 -15.25 -10.51
CA VAL A 439 -8.03 -15.36 -9.22
C VAL A 439 -7.27 -14.04 -8.98
N LEU A 440 -7.79 -13.21 -8.11
CA LEU A 440 -7.28 -11.86 -7.83
C LEU A 440 -6.63 -11.86 -6.45
N ASP A 441 -5.31 -11.94 -6.44
CA ASP A 441 -4.52 -11.92 -5.21
C ASP A 441 -4.12 -10.49 -4.87
N SER A 442 -4.67 -9.97 -3.79
CA SER A 442 -4.49 -8.61 -3.28
C SER A 442 -4.71 -7.53 -4.36
N PRO A 443 -5.87 -7.54 -5.06
CA PRO A 443 -6.09 -6.71 -6.25
C PRO A 443 -6.03 -5.21 -5.99
N THR A 444 -6.18 -4.80 -4.74
CA THR A 444 -6.28 -3.41 -4.30
C THR A 444 -5.09 -2.95 -3.46
N ARG A 445 -4.10 -3.82 -3.26
CA ARG A 445 -2.92 -3.51 -2.45
C ARG A 445 -2.09 -2.36 -3.02
N GLY A 446 -1.83 -1.35 -2.19
CA GLY A 446 -0.97 -0.21 -2.55
C GLY A 446 -1.55 0.67 -3.63
N ILE A 447 -2.88 0.79 -3.71
CA ILE A 447 -3.58 1.67 -4.63
C ILE A 447 -4.57 2.58 -3.90
N ASP A 448 -4.91 3.68 -4.54
CA ASP A 448 -5.75 4.73 -3.98
C ASP A 448 -7.19 4.32 -3.75
N ILE A 449 -7.86 4.93 -2.76
CA ILE A 449 -9.25 4.66 -2.39
C ILE A 449 -10.20 4.78 -3.58
N GLY A 450 -10.03 5.82 -4.42
CA GLY A 450 -10.86 6.00 -5.62
C GLY A 450 -10.63 4.94 -6.69
N VAL A 451 -9.40 4.40 -6.80
CA VAL A 451 -9.09 3.30 -7.71
C VAL A 451 -9.57 1.97 -7.13
N LYS A 452 -9.48 1.76 -5.80
CA LYS A 452 -10.07 0.60 -5.11
C LYS A 452 -11.55 0.49 -5.42
N GLN A 453 -12.31 1.58 -5.24
CA GLN A 453 -13.75 1.63 -5.55
C GLN A 453 -14.05 1.25 -7.02
N ALA A 454 -13.25 1.73 -7.98
CA ALA A 454 -13.42 1.38 -9.39
C ALA A 454 -13.17 -0.12 -9.64
N ILE A 455 -12.22 -0.74 -8.94
CA ILE A 455 -11.93 -2.18 -9.03
C ILE A 455 -13.08 -2.99 -8.43
N TYR A 456 -13.64 -2.58 -7.27
CA TYR A 456 -14.79 -3.25 -6.66
C TYR A 456 -16.02 -3.18 -7.57
N ALA A 457 -16.31 -2.03 -8.14
CA ALA A 457 -17.39 -1.89 -9.13
C ALA A 457 -17.18 -2.80 -10.34
N LEU A 458 -15.95 -2.89 -10.86
CA LEU A 458 -15.59 -3.79 -11.96
C LEU A 458 -15.80 -5.26 -11.58
N MET A 459 -15.38 -5.68 -10.38
CA MET A 459 -15.57 -7.06 -9.88
C MET A 459 -17.06 -7.40 -9.78
N ASP A 460 -17.89 -6.48 -9.26
CA ASP A 460 -19.33 -6.67 -9.17
C ASP A 460 -20.00 -6.75 -10.56
N ASP A 461 -19.58 -5.90 -11.49
CA ASP A 461 -20.06 -5.95 -12.88
C ASP A 461 -19.67 -7.27 -13.57
N MET A 462 -18.45 -7.78 -13.36
CA MET A 462 -18.00 -9.07 -13.87
C MET A 462 -18.82 -10.22 -13.29
N ARG A 463 -19.06 -10.20 -11.97
CA ARG A 463 -19.91 -11.18 -11.28
C ARG A 463 -21.33 -11.19 -11.89
N LYS A 464 -21.95 -10.03 -12.07
CA LYS A 464 -23.28 -9.89 -12.69
C LYS A 464 -23.33 -10.40 -14.13
N GLN A 465 -22.20 -10.39 -14.83
CA GLN A 465 -22.05 -10.99 -16.16
C GLN A 465 -21.82 -12.51 -16.11
N GLY A 466 -21.87 -13.14 -14.93
CA GLY A 466 -21.69 -14.58 -14.74
C GLY A 466 -20.24 -15.04 -14.66
N LYS A 467 -19.27 -14.13 -14.53
CA LYS A 467 -17.87 -14.46 -14.23
C LYS A 467 -17.70 -14.77 -12.76
N SER A 468 -16.80 -15.70 -12.45
CA SER A 468 -16.54 -16.14 -11.07
C SER A 468 -15.19 -15.63 -10.61
N ILE A 469 -15.11 -15.16 -9.37
CA ILE A 469 -13.93 -14.48 -8.84
C ILE A 469 -13.49 -15.16 -7.54
N ILE A 470 -12.22 -15.49 -7.44
CA ILE A 470 -11.55 -15.80 -6.17
C ILE A 470 -10.78 -14.55 -5.78
N MET A 471 -11.17 -13.92 -4.69
CA MET A 471 -10.56 -12.71 -4.15
C MET A 471 -9.76 -13.06 -2.91
N ILE A 472 -8.44 -12.87 -2.96
CA ILE A 472 -7.56 -13.08 -1.81
C ILE A 472 -7.20 -11.71 -1.25
N SER A 473 -7.44 -11.47 0.04
CA SER A 473 -7.14 -10.18 0.68
C SER A 473 -6.74 -10.33 2.14
N GLU A 474 -5.76 -9.53 2.55
CA GLU A 474 -5.39 -9.32 3.96
C GLU A 474 -6.32 -8.29 4.64
N GLU A 475 -7.08 -7.51 3.85
CA GLU A 475 -7.99 -6.48 4.34
C GLU A 475 -9.38 -7.09 4.61
N ILE A 476 -9.70 -7.36 5.87
CA ILE A 476 -10.99 -7.96 6.27
C ILE A 476 -12.19 -7.14 5.78
N PRO A 477 -12.19 -5.79 5.85
CA PRO A 477 -13.31 -4.99 5.32
C PRO A 477 -13.58 -5.22 3.81
N GLU A 478 -12.55 -5.52 3.01
CA GLU A 478 -12.73 -5.86 1.59
C GLU A 478 -13.47 -7.18 1.42
N LEU A 479 -13.10 -8.18 2.21
CA LEU A 479 -13.75 -9.51 2.17
C LEU A 479 -15.22 -9.40 2.58
N LEU A 480 -15.51 -8.75 3.70
CA LEU A 480 -16.87 -8.52 4.19
C LEU A 480 -17.69 -7.70 3.19
N GLY A 481 -17.06 -6.71 2.56
CA GLY A 481 -17.70 -5.81 1.62
C GLY A 481 -18.00 -6.43 0.25
N MET A 482 -17.18 -7.36 -0.22
CA MET A 482 -17.20 -7.83 -1.62
C MET A 482 -17.59 -9.30 -1.79
N ALA A 483 -17.17 -10.19 -0.87
CA ALA A 483 -17.33 -11.63 -1.07
C ALA A 483 -18.77 -12.10 -0.81
N ASP A 484 -19.23 -13.10 -1.57
CA ASP A 484 -20.48 -13.82 -1.32
C ASP A 484 -20.28 -14.90 -0.24
N ARG A 485 -19.06 -15.42 -0.17
CA ARG A 485 -18.62 -16.42 0.80
C ARG A 485 -17.16 -16.20 1.10
N ILE A 486 -16.75 -16.37 2.35
CA ILE A 486 -15.39 -16.14 2.82
C ILE A 486 -14.84 -17.42 3.42
N ILE A 487 -13.69 -17.87 2.93
CA ILE A 487 -12.89 -18.94 3.51
C ILE A 487 -11.75 -18.29 4.30
N VAL A 488 -11.64 -18.65 5.57
CA VAL A 488 -10.56 -18.19 6.45
C VAL A 488 -9.49 -19.27 6.51
N MET A 489 -8.25 -18.83 6.33
CA MET A 489 -7.04 -19.66 6.37
C MET A 489 -6.27 -19.44 7.66
N LYS A 490 -5.75 -20.54 8.22
CA LYS A 490 -4.83 -20.55 9.36
C LYS A 490 -3.83 -21.68 9.19
N ASP A 491 -2.54 -21.39 9.36
CA ASP A 491 -1.45 -22.38 9.35
C ASP A 491 -1.53 -23.37 8.16
N GLY A 492 -1.74 -22.84 6.95
CA GLY A 492 -1.81 -23.60 5.72
C GLY A 492 -3.09 -24.40 5.50
N THR A 493 -4.11 -24.27 6.36
CA THR A 493 -5.37 -25.02 6.29
C THR A 493 -6.59 -24.11 6.34
N ILE A 494 -7.76 -24.61 5.93
CA ILE A 494 -9.04 -23.90 6.08
C ILE A 494 -9.47 -24.02 7.55
N SER A 495 -9.65 -22.87 8.22
CA SER A 495 -10.07 -22.78 9.62
C SER A 495 -11.54 -22.40 9.80
N GLY A 496 -12.16 -21.81 8.78
CA GLY A 496 -13.57 -21.44 8.81
C GLY A 496 -14.10 -21.04 7.45
N GLU A 497 -15.45 -21.06 7.33
CA GLU A 497 -16.19 -20.64 6.15
C GLU A 497 -17.42 -19.85 6.59
N PHE A 498 -17.65 -18.70 5.95
CA PHE A 498 -18.72 -17.77 6.29
C PHE A 498 -19.45 -17.33 5.03
N MET A 499 -20.78 -17.33 5.08
CA MET A 499 -21.61 -16.73 4.03
C MET A 499 -21.78 -15.24 4.27
N ARG A 500 -21.97 -14.47 3.18
CA ARG A 500 -22.24 -13.03 3.25
C ARG A 500 -23.49 -12.76 4.06
N ASP A 501 -23.32 -12.05 5.18
CA ASP A 501 -24.40 -11.64 6.08
C ASP A 501 -24.13 -10.24 6.61
N PRO A 502 -25.15 -9.34 6.70
CA PRO A 502 -24.99 -8.01 7.30
C PRO A 502 -24.53 -8.04 8.76
N ALA A 503 -24.79 -9.14 9.46
CA ALA A 503 -24.39 -9.33 10.87
C ALA A 503 -22.96 -9.88 11.02
N LEU A 504 -22.32 -10.33 9.93
CA LEU A 504 -20.96 -10.86 9.97
C LEU A 504 -19.97 -9.74 10.28
N SER A 505 -19.23 -9.86 11.37
CA SER A 505 -18.27 -8.88 11.85
C SER A 505 -16.81 -9.25 11.53
N GLU A 506 -15.91 -8.29 11.66
CA GLU A 506 -14.46 -8.54 11.58
C GLU A 506 -13.99 -9.49 12.67
N GLU A 507 -14.56 -9.38 13.89
CA GLU A 507 -14.21 -10.21 15.04
C GLU A 507 -14.51 -11.71 14.78
N ASP A 508 -15.61 -12.01 14.05
CA ASP A 508 -15.94 -13.39 13.68
C ASP A 508 -14.89 -14.03 12.80
N LEU A 509 -14.33 -13.26 11.85
CA LEU A 509 -13.25 -13.72 10.98
C LEU A 509 -11.94 -13.85 11.75
N ILE A 510 -11.57 -12.81 12.53
CA ILE A 510 -10.34 -12.78 13.34
C ILE A 510 -10.31 -13.98 14.29
N ALA A 511 -11.42 -14.35 14.94
CA ALA A 511 -11.51 -15.51 15.83
C ALA A 511 -11.14 -16.84 15.15
N LYS A 512 -11.18 -16.91 13.81
CA LYS A 512 -10.74 -18.07 13.02
C LYS A 512 -9.35 -17.92 12.42
N MET A 513 -8.78 -16.71 12.43
CA MET A 513 -7.43 -16.44 11.95
C MET A 513 -6.38 -16.68 13.04
N VAL A 514 -6.74 -16.45 14.30
CA VAL A 514 -5.93 -16.64 15.49
C VAL A 514 -6.25 -18.00 16.13
#